data_d5ea4306f0feac23545725497345552a
#
_entry.id   d5ea4306f0feac23545725497345552a
#
_cell.length_a   1.000
_cell.length_b   1.000
_cell.length_c   1.000
_cell.angle_alpha   90.00
_cell.angle_beta   90.00
_cell.angle_gamma   90.00
#
_symmetry.space_group_name_H-M   'P 1'
#
loop_
_entity.id
_entity.type
_entity.pdbx_description
1 polymer ?
#
loop_
_entity_poly.entity_id
_entity_poly.type
_entity_poly.pdbx_seq_one_letter_code
_entity_poly.pdbx_strand_id
1 'polypeptide(L)'
;MKTTVLILAMLLSSICSAKDLNLMTLEELKTELVSRASKYTGLGDPDYKIQNELEPFVNRMIELNPQAPVKDRLPLLYGVWKQVWGPYEYRNDNRMVDPSIGVNEIYQVIDPDGFYYNVSPNYKKGNRKKERINYLKGQYRLSKTNPNGLDVKFRKFLGMSKRLVGRPIFDFVQEAETGTLPNQITIVPTFIVRLFFGGGTLVEVYTDETIRILYGSNNDEFKTKYLYVMVRASN
;
A
#
# COMPACT_ATOMS: atom_id res chain seq x y z
N MET A 1 7.60 -50.62 -21.23
CA MET A 1 6.63 -49.62 -21.71
C MET A 1 5.91 -48.86 -20.59
N LYS A 2 6.61 -48.37 -19.54
CA LYS A 2 5.96 -47.59 -18.46
C LYS A 2 6.58 -46.21 -18.20
N THR A 3 7.60 -45.83 -18.98
CA THR A 3 8.37 -44.58 -18.74
C THR A 3 7.93 -43.41 -19.63
N THR A 4 7.18 -43.66 -20.69
CA THR A 4 6.82 -42.64 -21.69
C THR A 4 5.55 -41.83 -21.30
N VAL A 5 4.72 -42.34 -20.40
CA VAL A 5 3.47 -41.70 -20.00
C VAL A 5 3.68 -40.56 -18.98
N LEU A 6 4.78 -40.65 -18.20
CA LEU A 6 5.06 -39.66 -17.15
C LEU A 6 5.59 -38.32 -17.71
N ILE A 7 6.24 -38.32 -18.86
CA ILE A 7 6.82 -37.12 -19.49
C ILE A 7 5.71 -36.26 -20.17
N LEU A 8 4.66 -36.94 -20.68
CA LEU A 8 3.55 -36.21 -21.33
C LEU A 8 2.66 -35.47 -20.32
N ALA A 9 2.55 -35.99 -19.11
CA ALA A 9 1.77 -35.32 -18.04
C ALA A 9 2.48 -34.09 -17.47
N MET A 10 3.83 -34.04 -17.50
CA MET A 10 4.59 -32.86 -17.06
C MET A 10 4.64 -31.71 -18.10
N LEU A 11 4.42 -32.04 -19.37
CA LEU A 11 4.36 -31.02 -20.43
C LEU A 11 3.01 -30.33 -20.55
N LEU A 12 1.94 -30.93 -20.02
CA LEU A 12 0.60 -30.35 -20.02
C LEU A 12 0.37 -29.36 -18.86
N SER A 13 1.22 -29.31 -17.84
CA SER A 13 1.10 -28.40 -16.72
C SER A 13 1.76 -27.03 -16.93
N SER A 14 2.46 -26.81 -18.04
CA SER A 14 3.17 -25.56 -18.33
C SER A 14 2.54 -24.68 -19.41
N ILE A 15 1.38 -25.08 -19.96
CA ILE A 15 0.58 -24.18 -20.82
C ILE A 15 -0.55 -23.57 -19.97
N CYS A 16 -0.17 -22.87 -18.92
CA CYS A 16 -1.04 -21.80 -18.41
C CYS A 16 -0.83 -20.62 -19.36
N SER A 17 -1.52 -20.67 -20.51
CA SER A 17 -1.58 -19.55 -21.44
C SER A 17 -2.03 -18.35 -20.62
N ALA A 18 -1.18 -17.32 -20.56
CA ALA A 18 -1.59 -16.05 -19.96
C ALA A 18 -2.86 -15.61 -20.67
N LYS A 19 -3.99 -15.65 -19.97
CA LYS A 19 -5.27 -15.22 -20.52
C LYS A 19 -5.11 -13.81 -21.05
N ASP A 20 -5.54 -13.57 -22.27
CA ASP A 20 -5.49 -12.21 -22.85
C ASP A 20 -6.26 -11.25 -21.92
N LEU A 21 -5.62 -10.17 -21.51
CA LEU A 21 -6.19 -9.16 -20.64
C LEU A 21 -7.54 -8.65 -21.14
N ASN A 22 -7.72 -8.60 -22.47
CA ASN A 22 -8.94 -8.15 -23.09
C ASN A 22 -10.13 -9.11 -22.88
N LEU A 23 -9.85 -10.37 -22.56
CA LEU A 23 -10.84 -11.40 -22.31
C LEU A 23 -11.12 -11.62 -20.81
N MET A 24 -10.41 -10.90 -19.95
CA MET A 24 -10.60 -11.02 -18.51
C MET A 24 -11.77 -10.16 -18.03
N THR A 25 -12.55 -10.70 -17.13
CA THR A 25 -13.56 -9.94 -16.37
C THR A 25 -12.87 -9.04 -15.34
N LEU A 26 -13.58 -8.07 -14.81
CA LEU A 26 -13.06 -7.17 -13.78
C LEU A 26 -12.57 -7.93 -12.54
N GLU A 27 -13.29 -8.95 -12.09
CA GLU A 27 -12.90 -9.76 -10.92
C GLU A 27 -11.66 -10.63 -11.19
N GLU A 28 -11.52 -11.15 -12.40
CA GLU A 28 -10.30 -11.86 -12.81
C GLU A 28 -9.09 -10.93 -12.86
N LEU A 29 -9.27 -9.69 -13.37
CA LEU A 29 -8.20 -8.68 -13.38
C LEU A 29 -7.76 -8.29 -11.97
N LYS A 30 -8.70 -8.07 -11.05
CA LYS A 30 -8.39 -7.78 -9.63
C LYS A 30 -7.60 -8.92 -9.00
N THR A 31 -8.07 -10.16 -9.18
CA THR A 31 -7.44 -11.35 -8.62
C THR A 31 -6.01 -11.52 -9.14
N GLU A 32 -5.82 -11.38 -10.45
CA GLU A 32 -4.52 -11.54 -11.08
C GLU A 32 -3.58 -10.39 -10.69
N LEU A 33 -4.06 -9.14 -10.63
CA LEU A 33 -3.29 -7.99 -10.18
C LEU A 33 -2.76 -8.20 -8.75
N VAL A 34 -3.64 -8.58 -7.82
CA VAL A 34 -3.26 -8.84 -6.42
C VAL A 34 -2.29 -10.02 -6.32
N SER A 35 -2.54 -11.10 -7.09
CA SER A 35 -1.66 -12.28 -7.14
C SER A 35 -0.26 -11.89 -7.61
N ARG A 36 -0.13 -11.12 -8.69
CA ARG A 36 1.16 -10.64 -9.20
C ARG A 36 1.83 -9.69 -8.22
N ALA A 37 1.11 -8.67 -7.77
CA ALA A 37 1.61 -7.71 -6.82
C ALA A 37 2.17 -8.35 -5.55
N SER A 38 1.51 -9.40 -5.04
CA SER A 38 1.94 -10.14 -3.84
C SER A 38 3.26 -10.89 -3.99
N LYS A 39 3.67 -11.23 -5.21
CA LYS A 39 4.94 -11.93 -5.46
C LYS A 39 6.15 -11.04 -5.23
N TYR A 40 5.97 -9.72 -5.33
CA TYR A 40 7.03 -8.72 -5.22
C TYR A 40 7.16 -8.15 -3.81
N THR A 41 6.98 -8.96 -2.79
CA THR A 41 7.14 -8.53 -1.38
C THR A 41 8.60 -8.39 -0.95
N GLY A 42 9.55 -8.65 -1.85
CA GLY A 42 10.98 -8.64 -1.58
C GLY A 42 11.64 -7.28 -1.74
N LEU A 43 12.73 -7.10 -1.00
CA LEU A 43 13.70 -6.03 -1.16
C LEU A 43 14.53 -6.30 -2.41
N GLY A 44 14.61 -5.39 -3.37
CA GLY A 44 15.70 -5.41 -4.33
C GLY A 44 15.36 -5.30 -5.81
N ASP A 45 14.09 -5.42 -6.22
CA ASP A 45 13.77 -5.20 -7.63
C ASP A 45 13.48 -3.72 -7.91
N PRO A 46 13.92 -3.20 -9.07
CA PRO A 46 13.59 -1.84 -9.46
C PRO A 46 12.08 -1.70 -9.65
N ASP A 47 11.51 -0.85 -8.84
CA ASP A 47 10.07 -0.63 -8.73
C ASP A 47 9.38 -0.34 -10.07
N TYR A 48 10.08 0.30 -11.01
CA TYR A 48 9.57 0.59 -12.36
C TYR A 48 9.31 -0.65 -13.20
N LYS A 49 10.15 -1.69 -13.09
CA LYS A 49 9.94 -2.93 -13.84
C LYS A 49 8.65 -3.60 -13.39
N ILE A 50 8.44 -3.65 -12.08
CA ILE A 50 7.25 -4.24 -11.48
C ILE A 50 6.02 -3.38 -11.81
N GLN A 51 6.13 -2.07 -11.68
CA GLN A 51 5.06 -1.14 -12.04
C GLN A 51 4.62 -1.34 -13.49
N ASN A 52 5.56 -1.41 -14.43
CA ASN A 52 5.27 -1.64 -15.85
C ASN A 52 4.57 -2.99 -16.10
N GLU A 53 4.82 -4.00 -15.27
CA GLU A 53 4.12 -5.29 -15.34
C GLU A 53 2.68 -5.21 -14.80
N LEU A 54 2.44 -4.38 -13.79
CA LEU A 54 1.13 -4.25 -13.13
C LEU A 54 0.20 -3.26 -13.84
N GLU A 55 0.75 -2.20 -14.43
CA GLU A 55 -0.03 -1.12 -15.06
C GLU A 55 -1.02 -1.57 -16.15
N PRO A 56 -0.72 -2.56 -17.02
CA PRO A 56 -1.70 -3.04 -18.00
C PRO A 56 -3.00 -3.55 -17.37
N PHE A 57 -2.92 -4.22 -16.21
CA PHE A 57 -4.10 -4.67 -15.47
C PHE A 57 -4.90 -3.50 -14.93
N VAL A 58 -4.20 -2.51 -14.35
CA VAL A 58 -4.83 -1.29 -13.80
C VAL A 58 -5.55 -0.52 -14.90
N ASN A 59 -4.90 -0.31 -16.04
CA ASN A 59 -5.50 0.38 -17.18
C ASN A 59 -6.76 -0.34 -17.68
N ARG A 60 -6.69 -1.67 -17.80
CA ARG A 60 -7.84 -2.46 -18.24
C ARG A 60 -9.00 -2.41 -17.23
N MET A 61 -8.71 -2.42 -15.93
CA MET A 61 -9.74 -2.25 -14.89
C MET A 61 -10.45 -0.89 -15.00
N ILE A 62 -9.68 0.19 -15.26
CA ILE A 62 -10.24 1.54 -15.43
C ILE A 62 -11.11 1.63 -16.68
N GLU A 63 -10.70 0.98 -17.79
CA GLU A 63 -11.50 0.91 -19.01
C GLU A 63 -12.84 0.21 -18.80
N LEU A 64 -12.84 -0.92 -18.07
CA LEU A 64 -14.04 -1.69 -17.77
C LEU A 64 -14.95 -1.02 -16.75
N ASN A 65 -14.40 -0.25 -15.85
CA ASN A 65 -15.14 0.45 -14.79
C ASN A 65 -14.56 1.85 -14.57
N PRO A 66 -14.89 2.82 -15.44
CA PRO A 66 -14.44 4.20 -15.30
C PRO A 66 -14.84 4.81 -13.95
N GLN A 67 -13.90 5.43 -13.29
CA GLN A 67 -14.09 5.94 -11.95
C GLN A 67 -14.60 7.39 -11.95
N ALA A 68 -15.61 7.67 -11.15
CA ALA A 68 -16.04 9.03 -10.86
C ALA A 68 -14.92 9.83 -10.15
N PRO A 69 -14.96 11.16 -10.14
CA PRO A 69 -14.03 11.97 -9.35
C PRO A 69 -13.98 11.54 -7.88
N VAL A 70 -12.83 11.68 -7.24
CA VAL A 70 -12.62 11.18 -5.87
C VAL A 70 -13.60 11.77 -4.85
N LYS A 71 -14.06 13.01 -5.05
CA LYS A 71 -15.07 13.65 -4.20
C LYS A 71 -16.39 12.86 -4.12
N ASP A 72 -16.78 12.20 -5.21
CA ASP A 72 -18.06 11.50 -5.33
C ASP A 72 -17.96 10.03 -4.81
N ARG A 73 -16.73 9.51 -4.66
CA ARG A 73 -16.45 8.18 -4.13
C ARG A 73 -15.65 8.18 -2.82
N LEU A 74 -15.55 9.34 -2.17
CA LEU A 74 -14.81 9.48 -0.91
C LEU A 74 -15.24 8.44 0.15
N PRO A 75 -16.54 8.11 0.33
CA PRO A 75 -16.96 7.08 1.27
C PRO A 75 -16.36 5.69 1.00
N LEU A 76 -16.05 5.35 -0.25
CA LEU A 76 -15.39 4.07 -0.59
C LEU A 76 -13.93 4.04 -0.13
N LEU A 77 -13.30 5.21 0.04
CA LEU A 77 -11.93 5.31 0.51
C LEU A 77 -11.80 5.13 2.02
N TYR A 78 -12.86 5.40 2.79
CA TYR A 78 -12.82 5.36 4.25
C TYR A 78 -12.54 3.95 4.76
N GLY A 79 -11.74 3.88 5.82
CA GLY A 79 -11.38 2.64 6.51
C GLY A 79 -9.92 2.26 6.35
N VAL A 80 -9.64 0.98 6.53
CA VAL A 80 -8.28 0.45 6.59
C VAL A 80 -7.93 -0.28 5.30
N TRP A 81 -6.78 0.09 4.74
CA TRP A 81 -6.24 -0.48 3.52
C TRP A 81 -4.87 -1.09 3.78
N LYS A 82 -4.70 -2.37 3.46
CA LYS A 82 -3.42 -3.06 3.53
C LYS A 82 -2.71 -2.96 2.19
N GLN A 83 -1.47 -2.49 2.20
CA GLN A 83 -0.64 -2.45 1.00
C GLN A 83 -0.23 -3.86 0.61
N VAL A 84 -0.54 -4.24 -0.62
CA VAL A 84 -0.06 -5.46 -1.28
C VAL A 84 1.26 -5.17 -1.96
N TRP A 85 1.32 -4.07 -2.72
CA TRP A 85 2.52 -3.59 -3.38
C TRP A 85 2.59 -2.06 -3.37
N GLY A 86 3.80 -1.55 -3.33
CA GLY A 86 4.12 -0.13 -3.44
C GLY A 86 5.62 0.07 -3.45
N PRO A 87 6.09 1.21 -3.96
CA PRO A 87 7.50 1.46 -4.17
C PRO A 87 8.31 1.46 -2.88
N TYR A 88 9.53 1.03 -3.04
CA TYR A 88 10.52 0.83 -1.99
C TYR A 88 11.43 2.04 -1.76
N GLU A 89 11.15 3.19 -2.35
CA GLU A 89 12.04 4.36 -2.26
C GLU A 89 12.48 4.73 -0.85
N TYR A 90 11.58 4.59 0.12
CA TYR A 90 11.92 4.78 1.53
C TYR A 90 12.87 3.73 2.10
N ARG A 91 13.10 2.64 1.36
CA ARG A 91 13.96 1.52 1.79
C ARG A 91 15.32 1.51 1.12
N ASN A 92 15.44 2.08 -0.08
CA ASN A 92 16.71 2.19 -0.80
C ASN A 92 17.55 3.40 -0.36
N ASP A 93 16.95 4.39 0.28
CA ASP A 93 17.72 5.37 1.01
C ASP A 93 18.21 4.73 2.32
N ASN A 94 19.35 4.07 2.25
CA ASN A 94 20.03 3.35 3.34
C ASN A 94 20.22 4.17 4.63
N ARG A 95 19.77 5.41 4.66
CA ARG A 95 19.91 6.32 5.78
C ARG A 95 18.80 6.21 6.81
N MET A 96 17.65 5.63 6.47
CA MET A 96 16.49 5.62 7.37
C MET A 96 15.95 4.23 7.74
N VAL A 97 16.39 3.17 7.11
CA VAL A 97 15.92 1.82 7.40
C VAL A 97 17.10 0.90 7.66
N ASP A 98 17.21 0.42 8.89
CA ASP A 98 18.13 -0.67 9.24
C ASP A 98 17.77 -1.89 8.35
N PRO A 99 18.66 -2.37 7.46
CA PRO A 99 18.39 -3.51 6.59
C PRO A 99 18.11 -4.81 7.36
N SER A 100 18.37 -4.83 8.67
CA SER A 100 17.97 -5.90 9.57
C SER A 100 16.48 -5.84 9.97
N ILE A 101 15.77 -4.75 9.62
CA ILE A 101 14.36 -4.55 9.92
C ILE A 101 13.55 -4.91 8.68
N GLY A 102 12.81 -6.01 8.74
CA GLY A 102 11.81 -6.33 7.72
C GLY A 102 10.56 -5.47 7.92
N VAL A 103 10.13 -4.72 6.89
CA VAL A 103 8.78 -4.17 6.87
C VAL A 103 7.89 -5.20 6.18
N ASN A 104 6.97 -5.81 6.92
CA ASN A 104 6.13 -6.84 6.33
C ASN A 104 4.74 -6.34 5.96
N GLU A 105 4.28 -5.28 6.61
CA GLU A 105 2.93 -4.79 6.40
C GLU A 105 2.91 -3.27 6.48
N ILE A 106 2.22 -2.65 5.55
CA ILE A 106 1.93 -1.21 5.56
C ILE A 106 0.43 -1.08 5.44
N TYR A 107 -0.14 -0.29 6.33
CA TYR A 107 -1.55 0.04 6.34
C TYR A 107 -1.73 1.53 6.14
N GLN A 108 -2.73 1.88 5.33
CA GLN A 108 -3.23 3.24 5.21
C GLN A 108 -4.64 3.28 5.78
N VAL A 109 -4.90 4.24 6.65
CA VAL A 109 -6.24 4.49 7.19
C VAL A 109 -6.69 5.85 6.70
N ILE A 110 -7.87 5.90 6.12
CA ILE A 110 -8.53 7.14 5.69
C ILE A 110 -9.75 7.32 6.57
N ASP A 111 -9.74 8.40 7.34
CA ASP A 111 -10.77 8.73 8.30
C ASP A 111 -11.74 9.76 7.70
N PRO A 112 -13.06 9.63 7.88
CA PRO A 112 -14.03 10.61 7.38
C PRO A 112 -13.80 12.02 7.92
N ASP A 113 -13.15 12.18 9.07
CA ASP A 113 -12.85 13.48 9.69
C ASP A 113 -11.64 14.20 9.04
N GLY A 114 -11.15 13.71 7.90
CA GLY A 114 -10.07 14.36 7.15
C GLY A 114 -8.67 13.95 7.60
N PHE A 115 -8.54 12.88 8.37
CA PHE A 115 -7.27 12.35 8.78
C PHE A 115 -6.83 11.18 7.90
N TYR A 116 -5.51 11.08 7.74
CA TYR A 116 -4.83 10.04 6.99
C TYR A 116 -3.71 9.46 7.83
N TYR A 117 -3.63 8.15 7.89
CA TYR A 117 -2.62 7.47 8.69
C TYR A 117 -1.86 6.44 7.87
N ASN A 118 -0.54 6.43 8.02
CA ASN A 118 0.30 5.29 7.64
C ASN A 118 0.73 4.57 8.91
N VAL A 119 0.43 3.28 8.97
CA VAL A 119 0.82 2.41 10.07
C VAL A 119 1.69 1.30 9.50
N SER A 120 2.93 1.21 9.93
CA SER A 120 3.83 0.16 9.48
C SER A 120 4.49 -0.55 10.64
N PRO A 121 4.15 -1.82 10.88
CA PRO A 121 4.93 -2.66 11.78
C PRO A 121 6.29 -2.95 11.16
N ASN A 122 7.33 -2.64 11.92
CA ASN A 122 8.71 -2.96 11.59
C ASN A 122 9.22 -3.97 12.60
N TYR A 123 9.81 -5.04 12.15
CA TYR A 123 10.44 -5.99 13.06
C TYR A 123 11.81 -6.44 12.55
N LYS A 124 12.67 -6.76 13.50
CA LYS A 124 13.97 -7.32 13.20
C LYS A 124 13.79 -8.71 12.59
N LYS A 125 14.36 -8.94 11.41
CA LYS A 125 14.30 -10.23 10.70
C LYS A 125 14.66 -11.36 11.67
N GLY A 126 13.71 -12.28 11.87
CA GLY A 126 13.87 -13.43 12.77
C GLY A 126 13.55 -13.19 14.26
N ASN A 127 13.22 -11.96 14.68
CA ASN A 127 12.91 -11.69 16.09
C ASN A 127 11.70 -10.76 16.28
N ARG A 128 10.50 -11.33 16.25
CA ARG A 128 9.23 -10.58 16.47
C ARG A 128 9.12 -9.90 17.85
N LYS A 129 9.98 -10.25 18.83
CA LYS A 129 9.97 -9.60 20.15
C LYS A 129 10.43 -8.15 20.12
N LYS A 130 11.06 -7.70 19.01
CA LYS A 130 11.52 -6.32 18.80
C LYS A 130 10.70 -5.59 17.75
N GLU A 131 9.45 -5.96 17.58
CA GLU A 131 8.53 -5.26 16.69
C GLU A 131 8.35 -3.81 17.12
N ARG A 132 8.54 -2.93 16.17
CA ARG A 132 8.25 -1.50 16.31
C ARG A 132 7.12 -1.15 15.35
N ILE A 133 6.23 -0.30 15.80
CA ILE A 133 5.17 0.23 14.95
C ILE A 133 5.49 1.68 14.68
N ASN A 134 5.59 2.01 13.40
CA ASN A 134 5.65 3.39 12.97
C ASN A 134 4.24 3.85 12.64
N TYR A 135 3.87 4.97 13.20
CA TYR A 135 2.60 5.62 13.03
C TYR A 135 2.85 7.04 12.52
N LEU A 136 2.34 7.33 11.35
CA LEU A 136 2.47 8.63 10.72
C LEU A 136 1.07 9.18 10.46
N LYS A 137 0.69 10.26 11.16
CA LYS A 137 -0.58 10.95 10.99
C LYS A 137 -0.43 12.15 10.09
N GLY A 138 -1.34 12.27 9.15
CA GLY A 138 -1.53 13.43 8.30
C GLY A 138 -2.97 13.92 8.27
N GLN A 139 -3.18 15.02 7.58
CA GLN A 139 -4.48 15.49 7.15
C GLN A 139 -4.54 15.39 5.64
N TYR A 140 -5.67 15.00 5.10
CA TYR A 140 -5.92 15.04 3.67
C TYR A 140 -6.99 16.07 3.31
N ARG A 141 -6.96 16.49 2.08
CA ARG A 141 -8.00 17.30 1.46
C ARG A 141 -8.11 16.93 -0.01
N LEU A 142 -9.24 17.21 -0.63
CA LEU A 142 -9.37 17.09 -2.07
C LEU A 142 -8.36 18.02 -2.76
N SER A 143 -7.66 17.49 -3.75
CA SER A 143 -6.71 18.28 -4.52
C SER A 143 -7.45 19.32 -5.37
N LYS A 144 -6.89 20.52 -5.45
CA LYS A 144 -7.42 21.60 -6.28
C LYS A 144 -7.06 21.47 -7.75
N THR A 145 -6.03 20.69 -8.05
CA THR A 145 -5.44 20.57 -9.39
C THR A 145 -5.78 19.24 -10.07
N ASN A 146 -6.20 18.22 -9.29
CA ASN A 146 -6.51 16.90 -9.81
C ASN A 146 -7.83 16.39 -9.23
N PRO A 147 -8.88 16.13 -10.05
CA PRO A 147 -10.18 15.67 -9.56
C PRO A 147 -10.13 14.30 -8.87
N ASN A 148 -9.08 13.52 -9.14
CA ASN A 148 -8.84 12.23 -8.50
C ASN A 148 -7.76 12.32 -7.41
N GLY A 149 -7.35 13.51 -6.99
CA GLY A 149 -6.27 13.74 -6.06
C GLY A 149 -6.72 13.97 -4.62
N LEU A 150 -5.95 13.40 -3.68
CA LEU A 150 -5.96 13.75 -2.26
C LEU A 150 -4.59 14.35 -1.91
N ASP A 151 -4.56 15.62 -1.50
CA ASP A 151 -3.36 16.24 -0.97
C ASP A 151 -3.20 15.87 0.51
N VAL A 152 -2.15 15.15 0.85
CA VAL A 152 -1.85 14.71 2.22
C VAL A 152 -0.71 15.55 2.79
N LYS A 153 -0.88 16.02 4.04
CA LYS A 153 0.17 16.72 4.80
C LYS A 153 0.40 16.02 6.13
N PHE A 154 1.58 15.45 6.30
CA PHE A 154 1.94 14.79 7.56
C PHE A 154 2.18 15.79 8.69
N ARG A 155 1.74 15.42 9.90
CA ARG A 155 1.73 16.29 11.09
C ARG A 155 2.38 15.64 12.30
N LYS A 156 2.27 14.33 12.45
CA LYS A 156 2.70 13.61 13.64
C LYS A 156 3.33 12.29 13.26
N PHE A 157 4.46 11.98 13.87
CA PHE A 157 5.10 10.68 13.77
C PHE A 157 5.31 10.13 15.18
N LEU A 158 4.93 8.90 15.38
CA LEU A 158 5.18 8.15 16.61
C LEU A 158 5.87 6.83 16.26
N GLY A 159 7.02 6.58 16.87
CA GLY A 159 7.63 5.27 16.90
C GLY A 159 7.21 4.54 18.17
N MET A 160 6.67 3.34 18.07
CA MET A 160 6.15 2.57 19.20
C MET A 160 6.73 1.18 19.22
N SER A 161 6.90 0.63 20.45
CA SER A 161 7.28 -0.76 20.65
C SER A 161 6.04 -1.54 21.09
N LYS A 162 5.24 -2.04 20.12
CA LYS A 162 4.07 -2.86 20.41
C LYS A 162 3.80 -3.88 19.30
N ARG A 163 3.38 -5.08 19.68
CA ARG A 163 2.92 -6.10 18.74
C ARG A 163 1.53 -5.74 18.20
N LEU A 164 1.38 -5.76 16.87
CA LEU A 164 0.08 -5.65 16.19
C LEU A 164 -0.63 -7.00 16.03
N VAL A 165 0.03 -8.10 16.33
CA VAL A 165 -0.52 -9.45 16.08
C VAL A 165 -1.88 -9.61 16.77
N GLY A 166 -2.91 -9.82 15.97
CA GLY A 166 -4.28 -10.04 16.44
C GLY A 166 -5.03 -8.77 16.87
N ARG A 167 -4.52 -7.58 16.53
CA ARG A 167 -5.23 -6.32 16.83
C ARG A 167 -5.75 -5.67 15.54
N PRO A 168 -7.00 -5.21 15.55
CA PRO A 168 -7.51 -4.36 14.48
C PRO A 168 -6.69 -3.08 14.36
N ILE A 169 -6.31 -2.71 13.16
CA ILE A 169 -5.51 -1.50 12.92
C ILE A 169 -6.27 -0.24 13.34
N PHE A 170 -7.57 -0.22 13.17
CA PHE A 170 -8.40 0.92 13.55
C PHE A 170 -8.36 1.17 15.06
N ASP A 171 -8.48 0.12 15.87
CA ASP A 171 -8.38 0.22 17.33
C ASP A 171 -7.01 0.75 17.76
N PHE A 172 -5.95 0.25 17.10
CA PHE A 172 -4.59 0.75 17.32
C PHE A 172 -4.47 2.25 17.04
N VAL A 173 -5.05 2.72 15.92
CA VAL A 173 -5.05 4.15 15.56
C VAL A 173 -5.78 4.96 16.62
N GLN A 174 -6.95 4.53 17.07
CA GLN A 174 -7.71 5.21 18.13
C GLN A 174 -6.94 5.26 19.46
N GLU A 175 -6.33 4.17 19.89
CA GLU A 175 -5.48 4.17 21.10
C GLU A 175 -4.27 5.09 20.96
N ALA A 176 -3.68 5.19 19.77
CA ALA A 176 -2.58 6.10 19.49
C ALA A 176 -3.01 7.59 19.57
N GLU A 177 -4.24 7.89 19.17
CA GLU A 177 -4.80 9.24 19.22
C GLU A 177 -5.20 9.65 20.65
N THR A 178 -5.76 8.73 21.42
CA THR A 178 -6.17 8.97 22.81
C THR A 178 -4.99 8.94 23.79
N GLY A 179 -3.81 8.53 23.35
CA GLY A 179 -2.63 8.42 24.21
C GLY A 179 -2.67 7.25 25.18
N THR A 180 -3.60 6.31 24.99
CA THR A 180 -3.78 5.15 25.86
C THR A 180 -2.81 3.99 25.56
N LEU A 181 -2.03 4.11 24.48
CA LEU A 181 -0.99 3.12 24.18
C LEU A 181 0.15 3.18 25.19
N PRO A 182 0.43 2.08 25.91
CA PRO A 182 1.61 2.01 26.75
C PRO A 182 2.89 2.02 25.91
N ASN A 183 3.96 2.65 26.43
CA ASN A 183 5.30 2.63 25.84
C ASN A 183 5.44 3.37 24.49
N GLN A 184 4.93 4.58 24.38
CA GLN A 184 5.33 5.49 23.31
C GLN A 184 6.82 5.78 23.44
N ILE A 185 7.60 5.38 22.42
CA ILE A 185 9.07 5.46 22.52
C ILE A 185 9.58 6.82 22.04
N THR A 186 8.95 7.41 21.05
CA THR A 186 9.48 8.63 20.43
C THR A 186 8.34 9.47 19.85
N ILE A 187 8.21 10.68 20.35
CA ILE A 187 7.41 11.73 19.71
C ILE A 187 8.37 12.58 18.90
N VAL A 188 8.27 12.53 17.59
CA VAL A 188 9.07 13.40 16.73
C VAL A 188 8.38 14.76 16.64
N PRO A 189 9.09 15.88 16.93
CA PRO A 189 8.53 17.22 16.83
C PRO A 189 7.94 17.49 15.44
N THR A 190 6.80 18.17 15.39
CA THR A 190 6.03 18.40 14.15
C THR A 190 6.86 19.08 13.04
N PHE A 191 7.80 19.96 13.39
CA PHE A 191 8.64 20.62 12.40
C PHE A 191 9.60 19.62 11.73
N ILE A 192 10.10 18.62 12.46
CA ILE A 192 10.93 17.54 11.91
C ILE A 192 10.08 16.65 11.01
N VAL A 193 8.87 16.30 11.42
CA VAL A 193 7.94 15.53 10.58
C VAL A 193 7.69 16.25 9.26
N ARG A 194 7.45 17.56 9.28
CA ARG A 194 7.26 18.35 8.06
C ARG A 194 8.48 18.41 7.18
N LEU A 195 9.67 18.45 7.76
CA LEU A 195 10.94 18.53 7.04
C LEU A 195 11.26 17.22 6.30
N PHE A 196 11.03 16.08 6.96
CA PHE A 196 11.43 14.77 6.43
C PHE A 196 10.32 14.01 5.71
N PHE A 197 9.06 14.18 6.12
CA PHE A 197 7.92 13.48 5.53
C PHE A 197 7.05 14.39 4.68
N GLY A 198 7.13 15.71 4.87
CA GLY A 198 6.44 16.74 4.08
C GLY A 198 4.96 16.47 3.87
N GLY A 199 4.65 16.12 2.67
CA GLY A 199 3.34 15.71 2.20
C GLY A 199 3.46 15.27 0.75
N GLY A 200 2.36 14.85 0.18
CA GLY A 200 2.30 14.41 -1.20
C GLY A 200 0.87 14.43 -1.70
N THR A 201 0.71 14.16 -2.98
CA THR A 201 -0.60 13.94 -3.58
C THR A 201 -0.77 12.47 -3.88
N LEU A 202 -1.88 11.91 -3.45
CA LEU A 202 -2.35 10.57 -3.81
C LEU A 202 -3.39 10.72 -4.91
N VAL A 203 -3.18 10.11 -6.06
CA VAL A 203 -4.13 10.09 -7.18
C VAL A 203 -4.82 8.75 -7.20
N GLU A 204 -6.07 8.73 -6.81
CA GLU A 204 -6.92 7.55 -6.75
C GLU A 204 -7.39 7.17 -8.15
N VAL A 205 -6.84 6.12 -8.74
CA VAL A 205 -7.18 5.71 -10.11
C VAL A 205 -8.27 4.66 -10.17
N TYR A 206 -8.32 3.78 -9.18
CA TYR A 206 -9.38 2.78 -9.05
C TYR A 206 -9.67 2.51 -7.58
N THR A 207 -10.94 2.49 -7.20
CA THR A 207 -11.35 2.11 -5.84
C THR A 207 -12.73 1.49 -5.87
N ASP A 208 -12.86 0.35 -5.22
CA ASP A 208 -14.13 -0.27 -4.86
C ASP A 208 -14.10 -0.76 -3.40
N GLU A 209 -15.01 -1.61 -3.00
CA GLU A 209 -15.10 -2.12 -1.62
C GLU A 209 -13.92 -3.03 -1.23
N THR A 210 -13.21 -3.61 -2.20
CA THR A 210 -12.21 -4.66 -1.97
C THR A 210 -10.79 -4.22 -2.26
N ILE A 211 -10.61 -3.38 -3.28
CA ILE A 211 -9.30 -2.96 -3.78
C ILE A 211 -9.24 -1.45 -3.97
N ARG A 212 -8.09 -0.88 -3.70
CA ARG A 212 -7.76 0.53 -3.92
C ARG A 212 -6.43 0.62 -4.64
N ILE A 213 -6.40 1.32 -5.76
CA ILE A 213 -5.22 1.53 -6.59
C ILE A 213 -5.01 3.03 -6.76
N LEU A 214 -3.81 3.46 -6.47
CA LEU A 214 -3.47 4.87 -6.52
C LEU A 214 -2.03 5.08 -7.00
N TYR A 215 -1.76 6.29 -7.49
CA TYR A 215 -0.41 6.79 -7.65
C TYR A 215 -0.09 7.79 -6.54
N GLY A 216 1.06 7.64 -5.92
CA GLY A 216 1.59 8.60 -4.95
C GLY A 216 2.77 9.37 -5.51
N SER A 217 2.93 10.62 -5.08
CA SER A 217 4.11 11.43 -5.36
C SER A 217 4.47 12.23 -4.12
N ASN A 218 5.78 12.34 -3.87
CA ASN A 218 6.31 13.11 -2.74
C ASN A 218 6.46 14.60 -3.03
N ASN A 219 6.21 15.01 -4.26
CA ASN A 219 6.28 16.42 -4.64
C ASN A 219 5.08 16.82 -5.51
N ASP A 220 4.75 18.11 -5.49
CA ASP A 220 3.59 18.67 -6.18
C ASP A 220 3.68 18.56 -7.73
N GLU A 221 4.85 18.22 -8.28
CA GLU A 221 5.08 18.22 -9.72
C GLU A 221 4.77 16.90 -10.42
N PHE A 222 4.41 15.84 -9.70
CA PHE A 222 4.12 14.53 -10.29
C PHE A 222 5.18 14.01 -11.28
N LYS A 223 6.43 14.42 -11.13
CA LYS A 223 7.52 13.97 -12.00
C LYS A 223 7.79 12.49 -11.90
N THR A 224 7.52 11.93 -10.72
CA THR A 224 7.66 10.50 -10.47
C THR A 224 6.39 9.99 -9.80
N LYS A 225 5.67 9.12 -10.49
CA LYS A 225 4.42 8.51 -10.00
C LYS A 225 4.72 7.09 -9.59
N TYR A 226 4.40 6.77 -8.37
CA TYR A 226 4.52 5.41 -7.83
C TYR A 226 3.16 4.77 -7.68
N LEU A 227 2.99 3.62 -8.32
CA LEU A 227 1.80 2.80 -8.18
C LEU A 227 1.75 2.17 -6.80
N TYR A 228 0.58 2.18 -6.18
CA TYR A 228 0.26 1.41 -4.98
C TYR A 228 -0.95 0.53 -5.26
N VAL A 229 -0.84 -0.73 -4.89
CA VAL A 229 -1.94 -1.70 -4.91
C VAL A 229 -2.26 -2.05 -3.47
N MET A 230 -3.50 -1.82 -3.08
CA MET A 230 -3.97 -2.03 -1.72
C MET A 230 -5.26 -2.84 -1.72
N VAL A 231 -5.46 -3.62 -0.69
CA VAL A 231 -6.70 -4.37 -0.46
C VAL A 231 -7.35 -3.91 0.84
N ARG A 232 -8.67 -4.01 0.91
CA ARG A 232 -9.40 -3.73 2.14
C ARG A 232 -8.90 -4.65 3.23
N ALA A 233 -8.45 -4.10 4.36
CA ALA A 233 -8.13 -4.93 5.51
C ALA A 233 -9.43 -5.42 6.17
N SER A 234 -9.47 -6.70 6.51
CA SER A 234 -10.52 -7.22 7.39
C SER A 234 -10.36 -6.62 8.79
N ASN A 235 -11.45 -6.19 9.36
CA ASN A 235 -11.52 -5.73 10.75
C ASN A 235 -11.24 -6.90 11.70
#